data_3761ebf0d6139f44caff1354498ad16e
#
_entry.id   3761ebf0d6139f44caff1354498ad16e
#
_cell.length_a   1.000
_cell.length_b   1.000
_cell.length_c   1.000
_cell.angle_alpha   90.00
_cell.angle_beta   90.00
_cell.angle_gamma   90.00
#
_symmetry.space_group_name_H-M   'P 1'
#
loop_
_entity.id
_entity.type
_entity.pdbx_description
1 polymer ?
#
loop_
_entity_poly.entity_id
_entity_poly.type
_entity_poly.pdbx_seq_one_letter_code
_entity_poly.pdbx_strand_id
1 'polypeptide(L)'
;MQRLWPYQAKAIATAPLNKEALHLGGHNYPGHTELLAHLTGSKEYAMVLYTEKLKVIHISTHISLRKFLDTLNGERVKTVIRVANHFLKRVGIERPRIAVAGVNPHAGEHGLFGTEEIEIIAPAIEAMQAE
;
A
#
# COMPACT_ATOMS: atom_id res chain seq x y z
N MET A 1 3.03 -26.71 5.62
CA MET A 1 4.22 -25.84 5.70
C MET A 1 3.99 -24.78 6.79
N GLN A 2 3.96 -25.23 8.08
CA GLN A 2 3.48 -24.42 9.23
C GLN A 2 4.54 -24.35 10.34
N ARG A 3 5.84 -24.28 10.04
CA ARG A 3 6.91 -24.28 11.05
C ARG A 3 8.04 -23.29 10.76
N LEU A 4 7.75 -22.01 10.55
CA LEU A 4 8.86 -21.05 10.43
C LEU A 4 9.01 -20.09 11.61
N TRP A 5 8.06 -20.04 12.57
CA TRP A 5 8.14 -19.05 13.64
C TRP A 5 7.75 -19.65 15.01
N PRO A 6 8.64 -20.43 15.68
CA PRO A 6 8.41 -20.85 17.06
C PRO A 6 8.52 -19.68 18.05
N TYR A 7 8.99 -18.51 17.60
CA TYR A 7 9.15 -17.31 18.42
C TYR A 7 8.22 -16.23 17.92
N GLN A 8 7.57 -15.51 18.84
CA GLN A 8 6.77 -14.34 18.54
C GLN A 8 7.72 -13.18 18.14
N ALA A 9 8.07 -13.07 16.87
CA ALA A 9 8.82 -11.95 16.36
C ALA A 9 7.94 -10.70 16.33
N LYS A 10 8.38 -9.62 16.97
CA LYS A 10 7.67 -8.33 16.96
C LYS A 10 8.02 -7.48 15.74
N ALA A 11 9.18 -7.71 15.15
CA ALA A 11 9.69 -7.01 13.98
C ALA A 11 10.71 -7.87 13.22
N ILE A 12 10.89 -7.55 11.95
CA ILE A 12 11.91 -8.16 11.09
C ILE A 12 12.76 -7.03 10.51
N ALA A 13 14.07 -7.11 10.73
CA ALA A 13 15.05 -6.28 10.04
C ALA A 13 15.74 -7.15 8.98
N THR A 14 15.62 -6.77 7.72
CA THR A 14 16.17 -7.53 6.60
C THR A 14 17.50 -6.94 6.13
N ALA A 15 18.39 -7.80 5.62
CA ALA A 15 19.55 -7.36 4.86
C ALA A 15 19.12 -6.78 3.50
N PRO A 16 20.00 -6.01 2.82
CA PRO A 16 19.74 -5.58 1.45
C PRO A 16 19.45 -6.76 0.52
N LEU A 17 18.52 -6.58 -0.40
CA LEU A 17 18.07 -7.59 -1.34
C LEU A 17 18.48 -7.19 -2.76
N ASN A 18 19.20 -8.07 -3.45
CA ASN A 18 19.37 -7.96 -4.89
C ASN A 18 18.25 -8.73 -5.60
N LYS A 19 17.41 -8.01 -6.36
CA LYS A 19 16.21 -8.57 -7.02
C LYS A 19 16.57 -9.57 -8.11
N GLU A 20 17.63 -9.33 -8.87
CA GLU A 20 18.10 -10.24 -9.91
C GLU A 20 18.58 -11.56 -9.31
N ALA A 21 19.39 -11.51 -8.24
CA ALA A 21 19.80 -12.70 -7.52
C ALA A 21 18.61 -13.47 -6.92
N LEU A 22 17.58 -12.76 -6.42
CA LEU A 22 16.37 -13.39 -5.92
C LEU A 22 15.64 -14.16 -7.03
N HIS A 23 15.51 -13.56 -8.21
CA HIS A 23 14.89 -14.20 -9.38
C HIS A 23 15.72 -15.36 -9.91
N LEU A 24 17.04 -15.21 -10.00
CA LEU A 24 17.96 -16.31 -10.38
C LEU A 24 17.90 -17.47 -9.39
N GLY A 25 17.64 -17.19 -8.12
CA GLY A 25 17.39 -18.20 -7.08
C GLY A 25 15.99 -18.85 -7.14
N GLY A 26 15.19 -18.54 -8.15
CA GLY A 26 13.85 -19.11 -8.34
C GLY A 26 12.74 -18.42 -7.55
N HIS A 27 13.00 -17.27 -6.93
CA HIS A 27 12.04 -16.53 -6.11
C HIS A 27 11.56 -15.28 -6.83
N ASN A 28 10.44 -15.36 -7.53
CA ASN A 28 9.90 -14.30 -8.39
C ASN A 28 9.06 -13.28 -7.60
N TYR A 29 9.70 -12.51 -6.70
CA TYR A 29 9.04 -11.43 -5.95
C TYR A 29 9.64 -10.06 -6.33
N PRO A 30 8.80 -9.01 -6.46
CA PRO A 30 9.28 -7.65 -6.72
C PRO A 30 10.14 -7.06 -5.58
N GLY A 31 9.93 -7.55 -4.36
CA GLY A 31 10.66 -7.09 -3.18
C GLY A 31 10.25 -7.79 -1.89
N HIS A 32 10.75 -7.28 -0.76
CA HIS A 32 10.45 -7.82 0.57
C HIS A 32 8.97 -7.77 0.93
N THR A 33 8.26 -6.72 0.53
CA THR A 33 6.84 -6.52 0.86
C THR A 33 5.98 -7.67 0.34
N GLU A 34 6.14 -8.01 -0.93
CA GLU A 34 5.39 -9.06 -1.59
C GLU A 34 5.81 -10.45 -1.09
N LEU A 35 7.13 -10.65 -0.88
CA LEU A 35 7.66 -11.88 -0.30
C LEU A 35 7.08 -12.13 1.10
N LEU A 36 7.12 -11.14 1.99
CA LEU A 36 6.62 -11.27 3.35
C LEU A 36 5.11 -11.45 3.39
N ALA A 37 4.36 -10.72 2.53
CA ALA A 37 2.92 -10.91 2.41
C ALA A 37 2.57 -12.33 1.99
N HIS A 38 3.29 -12.89 1.01
CA HIS A 38 3.11 -14.29 0.59
C HIS A 38 3.40 -15.28 1.72
N LEU A 39 4.54 -15.14 2.38
CA LEU A 39 4.97 -16.07 3.45
C LEU A 39 4.05 -16.02 4.67
N THR A 40 3.42 -14.89 4.95
CA THR A 40 2.49 -14.71 6.07
C THR A 40 1.02 -14.98 5.69
N GLY A 41 0.72 -15.19 4.40
CA GLY A 41 -0.65 -15.31 3.90
C GLY A 41 -1.46 -14.03 4.00
N SER A 42 -0.79 -12.87 4.12
CA SER A 42 -1.45 -11.57 4.24
C SER A 42 -2.05 -11.16 2.91
N LYS A 43 -3.36 -10.92 2.90
CA LYS A 43 -4.09 -10.46 1.70
C LYS A 43 -4.09 -8.94 1.58
N GLU A 44 -4.09 -8.25 2.71
CA GLU A 44 -4.11 -6.78 2.78
C GLU A 44 -2.78 -6.29 3.34
N TYR A 45 -2.04 -5.57 2.52
CA TYR A 45 -0.75 -4.99 2.88
C TYR A 45 -0.48 -3.72 2.07
N ALA A 46 0.37 -2.85 2.60
CA ALA A 46 0.83 -1.66 1.93
C ALA A 46 2.24 -1.29 2.39
N MET A 47 2.99 -0.61 1.55
CA MET A 47 4.28 -0.03 1.92
C MET A 47 4.06 1.33 2.55
N VAL A 48 4.71 1.57 3.69
CA VAL A 48 4.71 2.85 4.38
C VAL A 48 6.13 3.42 4.47
N LEU A 49 6.27 4.69 4.14
CA LEU A 49 7.44 5.51 4.48
C LEU A 49 7.08 6.32 5.73
N TYR A 50 7.78 6.06 6.81
CA TYR A 50 7.45 6.58 8.12
C TYR A 50 8.53 7.52 8.65
N THR A 51 8.10 8.73 9.03
CA THR A 51 8.86 9.63 9.89
C THR A 51 7.93 10.14 10.99
N GLU A 52 8.47 10.80 12.01
CA GLU A 52 7.64 11.41 13.06
C GLU A 52 6.62 12.41 12.49
N LYS A 53 7.06 13.24 11.53
CA LYS A 53 6.25 14.33 10.97
C LYS A 53 5.38 13.90 9.79
N LEU A 54 5.82 12.94 8.98
CA LEU A 54 5.17 12.54 7.75
C LEU A 54 5.11 11.01 7.62
N LYS A 55 3.94 10.49 7.31
CA LYS A 55 3.72 9.08 6.97
C LYS A 55 3.10 9.03 5.59
N VAL A 56 3.76 8.36 4.65
CA VAL A 56 3.29 8.18 3.28
C VAL A 56 3.02 6.71 3.05
N ILE A 57 1.82 6.38 2.61
CA ILE A 57 1.40 5.00 2.34
C ILE A 57 1.05 4.88 0.87
N HIS A 58 1.64 3.90 0.20
CA HIS A 58 1.53 3.76 -1.24
C HIS A 58 0.38 2.84 -1.64
N ILE A 59 -0.41 3.27 -2.62
CA ILE A 59 -1.44 2.42 -3.24
C ILE A 59 -0.80 1.32 -4.08
N SER A 60 0.30 1.65 -4.77
CA SER A 60 1.08 0.69 -5.57
C SER A 60 2.58 0.87 -5.35
N THR A 61 3.37 -0.16 -5.69
CA THR A 61 4.82 -0.17 -5.61
C THR A 61 5.41 -0.87 -6.83
N HIS A 62 6.59 -0.41 -7.29
CA HIS A 62 7.41 -1.10 -8.30
C HIS A 62 6.70 -1.44 -9.62
N ILE A 63 5.76 -0.61 -10.06
CA ILE A 63 5.10 -0.71 -11.37
C ILE A 63 5.27 0.58 -12.16
N SER A 64 5.13 0.52 -13.51
CA SER A 64 5.15 1.71 -14.35
C SER A 64 3.91 2.59 -14.10
N LEU A 65 4.00 3.90 -14.38
CA LEU A 65 2.84 4.81 -14.28
C LEU A 65 1.67 4.35 -15.15
N ARG A 66 1.93 3.85 -16.36
CA ARG A 66 0.88 3.27 -17.21
C ARG A 66 0.19 2.10 -16.53
N LYS A 67 0.98 1.14 -16.03
CA LYS A 67 0.44 -0.03 -15.32
C LYS A 67 -0.33 0.37 -14.07
N PHE A 68 0.11 1.42 -13.37
CA PHE A 68 -0.61 1.96 -12.22
C PHE A 68 -2.01 2.44 -12.61
N LEU A 69 -2.11 3.27 -13.66
CA LEU A 69 -3.41 3.77 -14.14
C LEU A 69 -4.31 2.62 -14.62
N ASP A 70 -3.76 1.66 -15.38
CA ASP A 70 -4.50 0.50 -15.88
C ASP A 70 -5.07 -0.40 -14.76
N THR A 71 -4.45 -0.39 -13.58
CA THR A 71 -4.81 -1.26 -12.45
C THR A 71 -5.41 -0.52 -11.25
N LEU A 72 -5.46 0.81 -11.30
CA LEU A 72 -6.07 1.61 -10.24
C LEU A 72 -7.57 1.25 -10.13
N ASN A 73 -8.00 0.92 -8.91
CA ASN A 73 -9.39 0.59 -8.63
C ASN A 73 -9.78 0.97 -7.20
N GLY A 74 -11.07 1.20 -6.97
CA GLY A 74 -11.58 1.66 -5.68
C GLY A 74 -11.36 0.67 -4.55
N GLU A 75 -11.38 -0.64 -4.80
CA GLU A 75 -11.15 -1.65 -3.76
C GLU A 75 -9.72 -1.57 -3.22
N ARG A 76 -8.73 -1.36 -4.09
CA ARG A 76 -7.36 -1.16 -3.65
C ARG A 76 -7.19 0.12 -2.84
N VAL A 77 -7.84 1.22 -3.25
CA VAL A 77 -7.83 2.49 -2.50
C VAL A 77 -8.41 2.27 -1.10
N LYS A 78 -9.58 1.66 -0.99
CA LYS A 78 -10.24 1.32 0.30
C LYS A 78 -9.34 0.43 1.18
N THR A 79 -8.77 -0.63 0.61
CA THR A 79 -7.86 -1.52 1.33
C THR A 79 -6.68 -0.76 1.92
N VAL A 80 -6.04 0.12 1.14
CA VAL A 80 -4.88 0.88 1.62
C VAL A 80 -5.28 1.88 2.70
N ILE A 81 -6.43 2.56 2.58
CA ILE A 81 -6.95 3.45 3.62
C ILE A 81 -7.21 2.66 4.92
N ARG A 82 -7.82 1.48 4.84
CA ARG A 82 -8.09 0.61 6.01
C ARG A 82 -6.80 0.16 6.69
N VAL A 83 -5.83 -0.32 5.91
CA VAL A 83 -4.49 -0.71 6.41
C VAL A 83 -3.78 0.48 7.05
N ALA A 84 -3.85 1.66 6.42
CA ALA A 84 -3.29 2.90 6.94
C ALA A 84 -3.91 3.29 8.30
N ASN A 85 -5.23 3.30 8.39
CA ASN A 85 -5.95 3.61 9.62
C ASN A 85 -5.57 2.64 10.76
N HIS A 86 -5.55 1.35 10.45
CA HIS A 86 -5.15 0.34 11.43
C HIS A 86 -3.69 0.53 11.90
N PHE A 87 -2.76 0.74 10.97
CA PHE A 87 -1.36 1.01 11.28
C PHE A 87 -1.19 2.26 12.16
N LEU A 88 -1.83 3.37 11.78
CA LEU A 88 -1.72 4.64 12.50
C LEU A 88 -2.27 4.55 13.93
N LYS A 89 -3.36 3.83 14.13
CA LYS A 89 -3.89 3.54 15.47
C LYS A 89 -2.91 2.71 16.31
N ARG A 90 -2.26 1.71 15.71
CA ARG A 90 -1.25 0.89 16.41
C ARG A 90 0.00 1.66 16.82
N VAL A 91 0.36 2.72 16.10
CA VAL A 91 1.48 3.60 16.47
C VAL A 91 1.07 4.77 17.37
N GLY A 92 -0.14 4.71 17.96
CA GLY A 92 -0.60 5.63 18.99
C GLY A 92 -1.37 6.85 18.50
N ILE A 93 -1.78 6.90 17.24
CA ILE A 93 -2.61 7.98 16.71
C ILE A 93 -4.07 7.53 16.78
N GLU A 94 -4.78 7.93 17.85
CA GLU A 94 -6.16 7.46 18.11
C GLU A 94 -7.16 7.84 17.01
N ARG A 95 -7.04 9.05 16.47
CA ARG A 95 -7.90 9.60 15.40
C ARG A 95 -7.08 10.00 14.19
N PRO A 96 -6.65 9.02 13.36
CA PRO A 96 -5.84 9.32 12.18
C PRO A 96 -6.59 10.20 11.17
N ARG A 97 -5.93 11.24 10.69
CA ARG A 97 -6.40 12.03 9.56
C ARG A 97 -5.61 11.59 8.34
N ILE A 98 -6.29 10.93 7.41
CA ILE A 98 -5.68 10.37 6.20
C ILE A 98 -6.10 11.24 5.02
N ALA A 99 -5.14 11.91 4.39
CA ALA A 99 -5.35 12.60 3.13
C ALA A 99 -4.99 11.64 1.99
N VAL A 100 -5.83 11.58 0.98
CA VAL A 100 -5.56 10.83 -0.25
C VAL A 100 -5.20 11.83 -1.34
N ALA A 101 -4.01 11.67 -1.92
CA ALA A 101 -3.55 12.54 -3.01
C ALA A 101 -4.27 12.17 -4.32
N GLY A 102 -4.51 13.18 -5.16
CA GLY A 102 -4.91 12.96 -6.54
C GLY A 102 -3.80 12.31 -7.37
N VAL A 103 -4.19 11.73 -8.47
CA VAL A 103 -3.30 11.09 -9.46
C VAL A 103 -2.97 12.08 -10.57
N ASN A 104 -3.97 12.83 -11.01
CA ASN A 104 -3.85 13.79 -12.10
C ASN A 104 -3.43 15.19 -11.59
N PRO A 105 -2.83 16.03 -12.45
CA PRO A 105 -2.62 17.44 -12.14
C PRO A 105 -3.94 18.11 -11.70
N HIS A 106 -3.87 18.95 -10.66
CA HIS A 106 -5.02 19.63 -10.08
C HIS A 106 -6.19 18.69 -9.70
N ALA A 107 -5.88 17.43 -9.34
CA ALA A 107 -6.87 16.39 -9.05
C ALA A 107 -7.92 16.23 -10.19
N GLY A 108 -7.43 16.27 -11.43
CA GLY A 108 -8.24 16.09 -12.63
C GLY A 108 -9.00 17.31 -13.10
N GLU A 109 -9.02 18.44 -12.33
CA GLU A 109 -9.74 19.69 -12.69
C GLU A 109 -11.15 19.42 -13.25
N HIS A 110 -11.99 18.78 -12.45
CA HIS A 110 -13.35 18.36 -12.82
C HIS A 110 -13.44 17.49 -14.09
N GLY A 111 -12.39 16.68 -14.36
CA GLY A 111 -12.34 15.79 -15.51
C GLY A 111 -11.60 16.34 -16.73
N LEU A 112 -11.05 17.55 -16.64
CA LEU A 112 -10.28 18.15 -17.74
C LEU A 112 -8.96 17.41 -18.00
N PHE A 113 -8.31 16.89 -16.93
CA PHE A 113 -7.02 16.21 -16.98
C PHE A 113 -7.08 14.73 -16.62
N GLY A 114 -8.28 14.16 -16.59
CA GLY A 114 -8.55 12.76 -16.24
C GLY A 114 -9.71 12.64 -15.28
N THR A 115 -10.31 11.45 -15.21
CA THR A 115 -11.53 11.19 -14.43
C THR A 115 -11.30 10.25 -13.25
N GLU A 116 -10.07 9.78 -13.03
CA GLU A 116 -9.72 8.79 -12.01
C GLU A 116 -10.10 9.25 -10.59
N GLU A 117 -9.99 10.55 -10.30
CA GLU A 117 -10.42 11.12 -9.04
C GLU A 117 -11.94 11.03 -8.87
N ILE A 118 -12.71 11.32 -9.91
CA ILE A 118 -14.17 11.33 -9.88
C ILE A 118 -14.74 9.91 -9.85
N GLU A 119 -14.18 9.03 -10.70
CA GLU A 119 -14.76 7.71 -10.93
C GLU A 119 -14.26 6.65 -9.93
N ILE A 120 -13.05 6.81 -9.38
CA ILE A 120 -12.38 5.79 -8.58
C ILE A 120 -12.05 6.29 -7.17
N ILE A 121 -11.33 7.42 -7.05
CA ILE A 121 -10.72 7.82 -5.79
C ILE A 121 -11.76 8.41 -4.85
N ALA A 122 -12.55 9.40 -5.30
CA ALA A 122 -13.54 10.06 -4.47
C ALA A 122 -14.62 9.08 -3.95
N PRO A 123 -15.21 8.19 -4.77
CA PRO A 123 -16.14 7.19 -4.27
C PRO A 123 -15.54 6.23 -3.25
N ALA A 124 -14.26 5.88 -3.41
CA ALA A 124 -13.58 5.03 -2.44
C ALA A 124 -13.35 5.74 -1.10
N ILE A 125 -13.01 7.04 -1.12
CA ILE A 125 -12.87 7.87 0.08
C ILE A 125 -14.21 8.01 0.80
N GLU A 126 -15.28 8.33 0.08
CA GLU A 126 -16.63 8.47 0.63
C GLU A 126 -17.10 7.19 1.33
N ALA A 127 -16.86 6.03 0.69
CA ALA A 127 -17.17 4.73 1.28
C ALA A 127 -16.40 4.50 2.59
N MET A 128 -15.12 4.90 2.65
CA MET A 128 -14.29 4.73 3.85
C MET A 128 -14.60 5.74 4.96
N GLN A 129 -15.23 6.87 4.65
CA GLN A 129 -15.72 7.82 5.65
C GLN A 129 -17.00 7.33 6.35
N ALA A 130 -17.74 6.42 5.72
CA ALA A 130 -18.95 5.82 6.27
C ALA A 130 -18.67 4.57 7.15
N GLU A 131 -17.46 3.97 7.08
CA GLU A 131 -17.01 2.88 7.95
C GLU A 131 -16.47 3.41 9.30
#